data_8e50d6f006b56532e48eeb3de3479df2
#
_entry.id   8e50d6f006b56532e48eeb3de3479df2
#
_cell.length_a   1.000
_cell.length_b   1.000
_cell.length_c   1.000
_cell.angle_alpha   90.00
_cell.angle_beta   90.00
_cell.angle_gamma   90.00
#
_symmetry.space_group_name_H-M   'P 1'
#
loop_
_entity.id
_entity.type
_entity.pdbx_description
1 polymer ?
#
loop_
_entity_poly.entity_id
_entity_poly.type
_entity_poly.pdbx_seq_one_letter_code
_entity_poly.pdbx_strand_id
1 'polypeptide(L)'
;MKKTVILVIALISVFTTLAQESTTEKNPRNNIRQGFGTHNSFDLGLGFVNPNFRTDGSAYFFEDWDTEGVIYTKDHGSFKIKKININLFDNKLEAIYDESSVYTFDTKNLMKIVINNKVFRVFEIDDELKIFQLVFKDSFSVYKYYHVIFSEGAVNPMLNRSSNKYIKNERYFLYRDKNLTKMKLSKKAFSKLFQSDNLEQQTISDYIQKSKLSLKKEEDLIKALQYITR
;
A
#
# COMPACT_ATOMS: atom_id res chain seq x y z
N MET A 1 -61.45 -43.41 17.83
CA MET A 1 -60.91 -42.14 17.35
C MET A 1 -59.40 -42.16 17.52
N LYS A 2 -58.66 -42.91 16.74
CA LYS A 2 -57.20 -43.10 16.82
C LYS A 2 -56.60 -43.44 15.45
N LYS A 3 -56.86 -42.67 14.40
CA LYS A 3 -56.32 -42.97 13.05
C LYS A 3 -55.91 -41.76 12.19
N THR A 4 -55.78 -40.56 12.76
CA THR A 4 -55.54 -39.36 11.93
C THR A 4 -54.26 -38.60 12.25
N VAL A 5 -53.34 -39.18 13.03
CA VAL A 5 -52.08 -38.45 13.43
C VAL A 5 -50.82 -38.96 12.71
N ILE A 6 -50.89 -40.03 11.90
CA ILE A 6 -49.70 -40.65 11.30
C ILE A 6 -49.36 -40.12 9.88
N LEU A 7 -50.23 -39.27 9.28
CA LEU A 7 -50.03 -38.87 7.87
C LEU A 7 -49.36 -37.49 7.68
N VAL A 8 -48.95 -36.80 8.73
CA VAL A 8 -48.35 -35.42 8.62
C VAL A 8 -46.83 -35.43 8.78
N ILE A 9 -46.24 -36.55 9.21
CA ILE A 9 -44.78 -36.60 9.46
C ILE A 9 -43.94 -37.03 8.23
N ALA A 10 -44.59 -37.50 7.16
CA ALA A 10 -43.90 -38.03 5.97
C ALA A 10 -43.64 -37.00 4.85
N LEU A 11 -43.98 -35.73 5.03
CA LEU A 11 -43.89 -34.72 3.95
C LEU A 11 -42.88 -33.58 4.19
N ILE A 12 -41.98 -33.68 5.18
CA ILE A 12 -40.99 -32.64 5.50
C ILE A 12 -39.53 -33.08 5.25
N SER A 13 -39.30 -34.19 4.56
CA SER A 13 -37.93 -34.69 4.33
C SER A 13 -37.40 -34.54 2.90
N VAL A 14 -37.96 -33.62 2.10
CA VAL A 14 -37.39 -33.35 0.77
C VAL A 14 -37.40 -31.85 0.60
N PHE A 15 -36.30 -31.20 0.87
CA PHE A 15 -35.76 -29.96 0.30
C PHE A 15 -34.71 -29.34 1.24
N THR A 16 -33.60 -30.08 1.43
CA THR A 16 -32.35 -29.40 1.75
C THR A 16 -31.35 -29.71 0.64
N THR A 17 -31.60 -29.21 -0.55
CA THR A 17 -30.50 -28.93 -1.47
C THR A 17 -29.81 -27.69 -0.93
N LEU A 18 -28.77 -27.89 -0.14
CA LEU A 18 -27.80 -26.88 0.20
C LEU A 18 -27.16 -26.41 -1.11
N ALA A 19 -27.65 -25.31 -1.64
CA ALA A 19 -26.83 -24.46 -2.49
C ALA A 19 -25.69 -23.95 -1.59
N GLN A 20 -24.58 -24.65 -1.59
CA GLN A 20 -23.31 -24.10 -1.15
C GLN A 20 -22.91 -23.04 -2.20
N GLU A 21 -23.39 -21.83 -2.05
CA GLU A 21 -22.67 -20.67 -2.58
C GLU A 21 -21.34 -20.65 -1.86
N SER A 22 -20.32 -21.20 -2.51
CA SER A 22 -18.96 -20.92 -2.15
C SER A 22 -18.73 -19.44 -2.50
N THR A 23 -18.93 -18.56 -1.53
CA THR A 23 -18.34 -17.24 -1.55
C THR A 23 -16.83 -17.45 -1.46
N THR A 24 -16.23 -17.80 -2.58
CA THR A 24 -14.79 -17.68 -2.76
C THR A 24 -14.53 -16.17 -2.70
N GLU A 25 -14.14 -15.68 -1.52
CA GLU A 25 -13.48 -14.38 -1.44
C GLU A 25 -12.39 -14.39 -2.51
N LYS A 26 -12.61 -13.56 -3.53
CA LYS A 26 -11.68 -13.40 -4.63
C LYS A 26 -10.44 -12.71 -4.09
N ASN A 27 -9.54 -13.46 -3.49
CA ASN A 27 -8.20 -12.98 -3.19
C ASN A 27 -7.55 -12.65 -4.54
N PRO A 28 -7.19 -11.38 -4.81
CA PRO A 28 -6.61 -10.97 -6.10
C PRO A 28 -5.36 -11.78 -6.47
N ARG A 29 -4.68 -12.35 -5.48
CA ARG A 29 -3.52 -13.24 -5.67
C ARG A 29 -3.87 -14.58 -6.33
N ASN A 30 -5.10 -15.08 -6.12
CA ASN A 30 -5.53 -16.35 -6.73
C ASN A 30 -6.11 -16.14 -8.13
N ASN A 31 -6.65 -14.97 -8.47
CA ASN A 31 -7.18 -14.71 -9.80
C ASN A 31 -6.09 -14.73 -10.88
N ILE A 32 -4.83 -14.42 -10.53
CA ILE A 32 -3.70 -14.50 -11.48
C ILE A 32 -3.34 -15.95 -11.80
N ARG A 33 -3.58 -16.91 -10.88
CA ARG A 33 -3.34 -18.34 -11.10
C ARG A 33 -4.52 -19.07 -11.73
N GLN A 34 -5.75 -18.64 -11.51
CA GLN A 34 -6.96 -19.31 -12.03
C GLN A 34 -7.36 -18.85 -13.44
N GLY A 35 -6.81 -17.74 -13.96
CA GLY A 35 -7.06 -17.30 -15.33
C GLY A 35 -6.42 -18.18 -16.41
N PHE A 36 -5.62 -19.17 -16.04
CA PHE A 36 -4.96 -20.10 -16.93
C PHE A 36 -5.47 -21.53 -16.80
N GLY A 37 -6.77 -21.68 -16.58
CA GLY A 37 -7.44 -22.98 -16.65
C GLY A 37 -7.31 -23.56 -18.04
N THR A 38 -6.86 -24.81 -18.08
CA THR A 38 -6.80 -25.68 -19.26
C THR A 38 -8.18 -25.76 -19.95
N HIS A 39 -8.45 -24.91 -20.93
CA HIS A 39 -9.52 -25.16 -21.87
C HIS A 39 -9.01 -26.09 -22.97
N ASN A 40 -9.33 -27.39 -22.83
CA ASN A 40 -9.35 -28.30 -23.95
C ASN A 40 -10.55 -27.97 -24.83
N SER A 41 -10.47 -26.93 -25.64
CA SER A 41 -11.39 -26.76 -26.74
C SER A 41 -10.60 -27.02 -28.04
N PHE A 42 -10.95 -28.11 -28.71
CA PHE A 42 -10.63 -28.34 -30.10
C PHE A 42 -11.41 -27.35 -30.95
N ASP A 43 -11.04 -26.10 -30.89
CA ASP A 43 -11.47 -25.11 -31.83
C ASP A 43 -10.24 -24.72 -32.67
N LEU A 44 -10.36 -24.86 -33.99
CA LEU A 44 -9.31 -24.50 -34.96
C LEU A 44 -9.07 -22.97 -35.02
N GLY A 45 -9.38 -22.24 -33.96
CA GLY A 45 -8.98 -20.88 -33.73
C GLY A 45 -7.51 -20.82 -33.34
N LEU A 46 -6.75 -19.88 -33.86
CA LEU A 46 -5.41 -19.53 -33.43
C LEU A 46 -5.47 -19.13 -31.95
N GLY A 47 -5.29 -20.11 -31.05
CA GLY A 47 -5.20 -19.88 -29.63
C GLY A 47 -3.92 -19.11 -29.33
N PHE A 48 -4.03 -17.81 -29.11
CA PHE A 48 -2.94 -17.06 -28.49
C PHE A 48 -2.77 -17.56 -27.07
N VAL A 49 -1.73 -18.36 -26.85
CA VAL A 49 -1.26 -18.64 -25.48
C VAL A 49 -0.79 -17.29 -24.94
N ASN A 50 -1.54 -16.76 -23.98
CA ASN A 50 -1.13 -15.54 -23.31
C ASN A 50 0.21 -15.82 -22.61
N PRO A 51 1.33 -15.24 -23.05
CA PRO A 51 2.61 -15.51 -22.44
C PRO A 51 2.51 -15.12 -20.96
N ASN A 52 3.09 -15.92 -20.07
CA ASN A 52 3.23 -15.57 -18.66
C ASN A 52 4.04 -14.28 -18.58
N PHE A 53 3.36 -13.14 -18.51
CA PHE A 53 4.02 -11.85 -18.43
C PHE A 53 4.79 -11.77 -17.11
N ARG A 54 6.10 -11.62 -17.23
CA ARG A 54 6.94 -11.27 -16.09
C ARG A 54 6.41 -9.98 -15.48
N THR A 55 6.30 -9.97 -14.16
CA THR A 55 5.94 -8.74 -13.43
C THR A 55 7.20 -8.08 -12.90
N ASP A 56 7.48 -6.87 -13.37
CA ASP A 56 8.60 -6.05 -12.89
C ASP A 56 8.18 -5.20 -11.70
N GLY A 57 9.11 -4.99 -10.77
CA GLY A 57 8.87 -4.24 -9.55
C GLY A 57 8.19 -5.07 -8.46
N SER A 58 7.80 -4.40 -7.39
CA SER A 58 7.19 -5.02 -6.21
C SER A 58 6.01 -4.19 -5.69
N ALA A 59 4.99 -4.88 -5.18
CA ALA A 59 3.91 -4.27 -4.42
C ALA A 59 4.37 -3.84 -3.02
N TYR A 60 5.53 -4.28 -2.57
CA TYR A 60 6.04 -4.07 -1.22
C TYR A 60 7.04 -2.94 -1.12
N PHE A 61 7.18 -2.40 0.10
CA PHE A 61 8.13 -1.33 0.40
C PHE A 61 9.58 -1.82 0.34
N PHE A 62 9.88 -2.94 0.97
CA PHE A 62 11.17 -3.62 0.90
C PHE A 62 11.11 -4.71 -0.18
N GLU A 63 12.21 -4.90 -0.90
CA GLU A 63 12.27 -5.88 -2.01
C GLU A 63 12.24 -7.31 -1.49
N ASP A 64 12.86 -7.56 -0.34
CA ASP A 64 12.89 -8.85 0.33
C ASP A 64 12.12 -8.82 1.65
N TRP A 65 11.96 -9.99 2.25
CA TRP A 65 11.29 -10.18 3.53
C TRP A 65 12.28 -10.44 4.68
N ASP A 66 13.58 -10.28 4.45
CA ASP A 66 14.58 -10.37 5.52
C ASP A 66 14.65 -9.04 6.29
N THR A 67 13.54 -8.71 6.90
CA THR A 67 13.32 -7.47 7.64
C THR A 67 12.90 -7.77 9.07
N GLU A 68 13.33 -6.91 10.00
CA GLU A 68 12.83 -6.91 11.36
C GLU A 68 12.20 -5.56 11.67
N GLY A 69 11.10 -5.57 12.42
CA GLY A 69 10.43 -4.36 12.82
C GLY A 69 9.87 -4.40 14.22
N VAL A 70 9.57 -3.22 14.74
CA VAL A 70 8.85 -3.04 16.01
C VAL A 70 7.55 -2.31 15.70
N ILE A 71 6.44 -2.89 16.10
CA ILE A 71 5.11 -2.32 16.00
C ILE A 71 4.74 -1.73 17.37
N TYR A 72 4.24 -0.52 17.38
CA TYR A 72 3.65 0.14 18.56
C TYR A 72 2.15 0.29 18.32
N THR A 73 1.33 -0.26 19.21
CA THR A 73 -0.12 -0.20 19.14
C THR A 73 -0.70 0.89 20.04
N LYS A 74 -1.95 1.29 19.78
CA LYS A 74 -2.65 2.28 20.59
C LYS A 74 -2.92 1.77 22.01
N ASP A 75 -3.16 0.48 22.14
CA ASP A 75 -3.68 -0.10 23.34
C ASP A 75 -2.61 -0.56 24.32
N HIS A 76 -1.44 -0.94 23.89
CA HIS A 76 -0.47 -1.40 24.88
C HIS A 76 0.83 -2.01 24.39
N GLY A 77 1.74 -1.32 24.00
CA GLY A 77 3.06 -1.88 24.01
C GLY A 77 3.71 -1.97 22.63
N SER A 78 4.81 -2.68 22.61
CA SER A 78 5.61 -2.86 21.42
C SER A 78 5.85 -4.34 21.16
N PHE A 79 5.74 -4.74 19.90
CA PHE A 79 5.94 -6.11 19.45
C PHE A 79 7.07 -6.15 18.44
N LYS A 80 8.08 -6.97 18.68
CA LYS A 80 9.15 -7.22 17.71
C LYS A 80 8.70 -8.33 16.76
N ILE A 81 8.69 -8.04 15.46
CA ILE A 81 8.21 -8.93 14.41
C ILE A 81 9.33 -9.12 13.38
N LYS A 82 9.56 -10.36 12.99
CA LYS A 82 10.45 -10.72 11.89
C LYS A 82 9.66 -10.86 10.59
N LYS A 83 10.35 -10.76 9.46
CA LYS A 83 9.76 -10.91 8.12
C LYS A 83 8.54 -10.02 7.92
N ILE A 84 8.67 -8.74 8.28
CA ILE A 84 7.61 -7.74 8.22
C ILE A 84 7.82 -6.81 7.04
N ASN A 85 6.76 -6.47 6.33
CA ASN A 85 6.82 -5.56 5.19
C ASN A 85 5.54 -4.72 5.09
N ILE A 86 5.59 -3.66 4.29
CA ILE A 86 4.43 -2.83 3.98
C ILE A 86 4.01 -3.14 2.55
N ASN A 87 2.80 -3.66 2.39
CA ASN A 87 2.15 -3.81 1.10
C ASN A 87 1.65 -2.43 0.66
N LEU A 88 2.31 -1.83 -0.32
CA LEU A 88 2.03 -0.48 -0.81
C LEU A 88 0.82 -0.45 -1.77
N PHE A 89 0.47 -1.60 -2.34
CA PHE A 89 -0.69 -1.71 -3.23
C PHE A 89 -1.99 -1.68 -2.41
N ASP A 90 -2.05 -2.48 -1.34
CA ASP A 90 -3.21 -2.54 -0.44
C ASP A 90 -3.09 -1.58 0.75
N ASN A 91 -1.92 -0.92 0.90
CA ASN A 91 -1.59 -0.03 2.02
C ASN A 91 -1.76 -0.70 3.39
N LYS A 92 -1.18 -1.90 3.54
CA LYS A 92 -1.28 -2.74 4.73
C LYS A 92 0.08 -3.13 5.27
N LEU A 93 0.17 -3.32 6.58
CA LEU A 93 1.31 -3.93 7.22
C LEU A 93 1.12 -5.45 7.23
N GLU A 94 2.10 -6.17 6.76
CA GLU A 94 2.05 -7.63 6.62
C GLU A 94 3.31 -8.27 7.18
N ALA A 95 3.21 -9.50 7.69
CA ALA A 95 4.35 -10.31 8.09
C ALA A 95 4.18 -11.75 7.60
N ILE A 96 5.29 -12.38 7.21
CA ILE A 96 5.28 -13.82 6.91
C ILE A 96 5.26 -14.58 8.23
N TYR A 97 4.22 -15.38 8.41
CA TYR A 97 4.04 -16.22 9.58
C TYR A 97 4.66 -17.61 9.37
N ASP A 98 4.42 -18.20 8.20
CA ASP A 98 5.02 -19.45 7.75
C ASP A 98 5.36 -19.37 6.25
N GLU A 99 5.87 -20.45 5.65
CA GLU A 99 6.31 -20.48 4.24
C GLU A 99 5.21 -20.10 3.24
N SER A 100 3.93 -20.26 3.61
CA SER A 100 2.78 -20.09 2.72
C SER A 100 1.80 -19.00 3.17
N SER A 101 1.93 -18.49 4.41
CA SER A 101 0.92 -17.65 5.03
C SER A 101 1.48 -16.26 5.37
N VAL A 102 0.69 -15.24 5.02
CA VAL A 102 0.97 -13.85 5.34
C VAL A 102 -0.10 -13.34 6.30
N TYR A 103 0.34 -12.83 7.44
CA TYR A 103 -0.52 -12.18 8.41
C TYR A 103 -0.63 -10.69 8.08
N THR A 104 -1.85 -10.16 8.04
CA THR A 104 -2.12 -8.74 7.84
C THR A 104 -2.56 -8.10 9.16
N PHE A 105 -1.89 -7.03 9.56
CA PHE A 105 -2.19 -6.30 10.80
C PHE A 105 -3.36 -5.32 10.61
N ASP A 106 -4.19 -5.21 11.64
CA ASP A 106 -5.23 -4.17 11.66
C ASP A 106 -4.59 -2.78 11.78
N THR A 107 -4.70 -2.01 10.72
CA THR A 107 -4.13 -0.65 10.62
C THR A 107 -4.74 0.31 11.66
N LYS A 108 -5.97 0.07 12.14
CA LYS A 108 -6.64 0.92 13.13
C LYS A 108 -5.92 0.95 14.47
N ASN A 109 -5.29 -0.14 14.85
CA ASN A 109 -4.56 -0.26 16.11
C ASN A 109 -3.10 0.18 16.03
N LEU A 110 -2.58 0.45 14.84
CA LEU A 110 -1.19 0.86 14.65
C LEU A 110 -1.00 2.34 15.02
N MET A 111 -0.03 2.62 15.88
CA MET A 111 0.39 3.98 16.22
C MET A 111 1.69 4.37 15.51
N LYS A 112 2.69 3.50 15.58
CA LYS A 112 4.01 3.68 14.99
C LYS A 112 4.58 2.32 14.60
N ILE A 113 5.29 2.29 13.50
CA ILE A 113 5.99 1.11 13.01
C ILE A 113 7.43 1.51 12.75
N VAL A 114 8.39 0.68 13.12
CA VAL A 114 9.81 0.88 12.83
C VAL A 114 10.31 -0.38 12.14
N ILE A 115 10.78 -0.28 10.91
CA ILE A 115 11.36 -1.40 10.13
C ILE A 115 12.69 -0.93 9.57
N ASN A 116 13.77 -1.66 9.83
CA ASN A 116 15.12 -1.34 9.33
C ASN A 116 15.47 0.15 9.51
N ASN A 117 15.30 0.69 10.72
CA ASN A 117 15.53 2.09 11.11
C ASN A 117 14.63 3.13 10.41
N LYS A 118 13.67 2.72 9.57
CA LYS A 118 12.67 3.62 9.01
C LYS A 118 11.44 3.65 9.91
N VAL A 119 10.97 4.85 10.19
CA VAL A 119 9.79 5.08 11.04
C VAL A 119 8.58 5.32 10.16
N PHE A 120 7.49 4.65 10.46
CA PHE A 120 6.22 4.85 9.78
C PHE A 120 5.13 5.19 10.81
N ARG A 121 4.14 5.97 10.37
CA ARG A 121 2.93 6.29 11.12
C ARG A 121 1.70 6.12 10.27
N VAL A 122 0.58 5.90 10.93
CA VAL A 122 -0.73 5.81 10.29
C VAL A 122 -1.44 7.14 10.43
N PHE A 123 -1.95 7.66 9.33
CA PHE A 123 -2.82 8.84 9.29
C PHE A 123 -4.06 8.52 8.49
N GLU A 124 -5.15 9.18 8.82
CA GLU A 124 -6.40 9.12 8.07
C GLU A 124 -6.42 10.22 7.02
N ILE A 125 -6.66 9.85 5.77
CA ILE A 125 -6.84 10.75 4.63
C ILE A 125 -7.97 10.20 3.77
N ASP A 126 -8.93 11.05 3.43
CA ASP A 126 -10.08 10.69 2.61
C ASP A 126 -10.83 9.46 3.16
N ASP A 127 -11.06 9.45 4.49
CA ASP A 127 -11.72 8.38 5.25
C ASP A 127 -10.99 7.01 5.19
N GLU A 128 -9.72 7.01 4.75
CA GLU A 128 -8.88 5.83 4.69
C GLU A 128 -7.64 5.97 5.59
N LEU A 129 -7.33 4.91 6.33
CA LEU A 129 -6.08 4.84 7.10
C LEU A 129 -4.93 4.48 6.18
N LYS A 130 -3.91 5.35 6.12
CA LYS A 130 -2.73 5.19 5.26
C LYS A 130 -1.45 5.19 6.05
N ILE A 131 -0.47 4.39 5.60
CA ILE A 131 0.84 4.25 6.24
C ILE A 131 1.83 5.18 5.55
N PHE A 132 2.47 6.05 6.34
CA PHE A 132 3.41 7.07 5.87
C PHE A 132 4.79 6.85 6.48
N GLN A 133 5.84 6.99 5.70
CA GLN A 133 7.21 7.03 6.19
C GLN A 133 7.54 8.44 6.72
N LEU A 134 8.11 8.51 7.92
CA LEU A 134 8.71 9.74 8.43
C LEU A 134 10.03 10.02 7.69
N VAL A 135 10.14 11.19 7.08
CA VAL A 135 11.34 11.65 6.36
C VAL A 135 12.13 12.66 7.17
N PHE A 136 11.42 13.57 7.84
CA PHE A 136 12.01 14.63 8.64
C PHE A 136 11.17 14.91 9.88
N LYS A 137 11.84 15.22 11.01
CA LYS A 137 11.17 15.57 12.26
C LYS A 137 12.00 16.62 13.01
N ASP A 138 11.35 17.73 13.31
CA ASP A 138 11.84 18.82 14.16
C ASP A 138 10.61 19.53 14.77
N SER A 139 10.50 20.86 14.72
CA SER A 139 9.33 21.67 15.08
C SER A 139 8.06 21.25 14.31
N PHE A 140 8.22 20.68 13.15
CA PHE A 140 7.20 19.99 12.36
C PHE A 140 7.73 18.65 11.86
N SER A 141 6.88 17.87 11.20
CA SER A 141 7.30 16.60 10.60
C SER A 141 6.94 16.55 9.12
N VAL A 142 7.80 15.91 8.33
CA VAL A 142 7.51 15.63 6.92
C VAL A 142 7.43 14.13 6.73
N TYR A 143 6.34 13.71 6.10
CA TYR A 143 6.04 12.32 5.82
C TYR A 143 5.98 12.08 4.32
N LYS A 144 6.32 10.86 3.91
CA LYS A 144 6.21 10.37 2.55
C LYS A 144 5.20 9.23 2.50
N TYR A 145 4.21 9.37 1.63
CA TYR A 145 3.25 8.33 1.31
C TYR A 145 3.65 7.67 -0.01
N TYR A 146 3.67 6.36 0.02
CA TYR A 146 3.88 5.54 -1.16
C TYR A 146 2.57 4.87 -1.57
N HIS A 147 2.31 4.82 -2.86
CA HIS A 147 1.29 3.97 -3.41
C HIS A 147 1.78 3.32 -4.70
N VAL A 148 1.29 2.14 -4.97
CA VAL A 148 1.67 1.35 -6.13
C VAL A 148 0.47 1.22 -7.06
N ILE A 149 0.73 1.38 -8.34
CA ILE A 149 -0.23 1.11 -9.40
C ILE A 149 0.25 -0.11 -10.16
N PHE A 150 -0.64 -1.09 -10.34
CA PHE A 150 -0.37 -2.22 -11.22
C PHE A 150 -0.70 -1.82 -12.65
N SER A 151 0.26 -1.96 -13.55
CA SER A 151 0.11 -1.71 -14.98
C SER A 151 0.28 -3.02 -15.73
N GLU A 152 -0.76 -3.45 -16.40
CA GLU A 152 -0.71 -4.65 -17.23
C GLU A 152 0.16 -4.43 -18.46
N GLY A 153 0.89 -5.47 -18.87
CA GLY A 153 1.64 -5.51 -20.11
C GLY A 153 0.68 -5.50 -21.30
N ALA A 154 1.12 -4.91 -22.41
CA ALA A 154 0.32 -4.94 -23.64
C ALA A 154 0.36 -6.34 -24.24
N VAL A 155 -0.82 -6.87 -24.59
CA VAL A 155 -0.97 -8.15 -25.33
C VAL A 155 -0.46 -8.02 -26.78
N ASN A 156 -0.35 -6.78 -27.28
CA ASN A 156 0.10 -6.54 -28.65
C ASN A 156 1.63 -6.48 -28.74
N PRO A 157 2.30 -7.42 -29.44
CA PRO A 157 3.75 -7.45 -29.58
C PRO A 157 4.34 -6.16 -30.19
N MET A 158 3.54 -5.41 -30.98
CA MET A 158 3.98 -4.18 -31.63
C MET A 158 4.11 -2.98 -30.63
N LEU A 159 3.53 -3.07 -29.44
CA LEU A 159 3.58 -1.99 -28.43
C LEU A 159 4.79 -2.09 -27.50
N ASN A 160 5.71 -3.01 -27.72
CA ASN A 160 6.97 -3.21 -26.98
C ASN A 160 6.81 -3.23 -25.44
N ARG A 161 5.63 -3.60 -24.93
CA ARG A 161 5.34 -3.83 -23.51
C ARG A 161 5.11 -5.31 -23.28
N SER A 162 6.15 -6.00 -22.87
CA SER A 162 6.11 -7.45 -22.65
C SER A 162 5.92 -7.87 -21.18
N SER A 163 5.89 -6.92 -20.22
CA SER A 163 5.81 -7.25 -18.80
C SER A 163 4.77 -6.41 -18.07
N ASN A 164 4.12 -7.03 -17.08
CA ASN A 164 3.36 -6.32 -16.08
C ASN A 164 4.31 -5.51 -15.19
N LYS A 165 3.84 -4.41 -14.60
CA LYS A 165 4.67 -3.56 -13.75
C LYS A 165 3.93 -3.07 -12.53
N TYR A 166 4.60 -3.11 -11.39
CA TYR A 166 4.25 -2.33 -10.23
C TYR A 166 4.96 -0.97 -10.30
N ILE A 167 4.18 0.11 -10.45
CA ILE A 167 4.71 1.48 -10.55
C ILE A 167 4.54 2.15 -9.20
N LYS A 168 5.67 2.38 -8.51
CA LYS A 168 5.70 3.05 -7.21
C LYS A 168 5.66 4.56 -7.38
N ASN A 169 4.67 5.21 -6.77
CA ASN A 169 4.51 6.65 -6.75
C ASN A 169 4.71 7.19 -5.32
N GLU A 170 5.23 8.40 -5.22
CA GLU A 170 5.55 9.06 -3.96
C GLU A 170 4.84 10.40 -3.83
N ARG A 171 4.34 10.70 -2.64
CA ARG A 171 3.75 12.01 -2.31
C ARG A 171 4.24 12.43 -0.93
N TYR A 172 4.60 13.71 -0.80
CA TYR A 172 5.07 14.27 0.46
C TYR A 172 3.97 15.06 1.16
N PHE A 173 4.00 15.03 2.49
CA PHE A 173 3.04 15.69 3.36
C PHE A 173 3.76 16.37 4.52
N LEU A 174 3.34 17.58 4.83
CA LEU A 174 3.74 18.33 6.02
C LEU A 174 2.74 18.04 7.13
N TYR A 175 3.24 17.63 8.30
CA TYR A 175 2.45 17.50 9.52
C TYR A 175 2.85 18.61 10.49
N ARG A 176 1.94 19.55 10.71
CA ARG A 176 2.08 20.70 11.60
C ARG A 176 0.74 20.95 12.28
N ASP A 177 0.75 21.29 13.58
CA ASP A 177 -0.46 21.62 14.36
C ASP A 177 -1.59 20.58 14.22
N LYS A 178 -1.21 19.30 14.30
CA LYS A 178 -2.11 18.13 14.11
C LYS A 178 -2.75 18.02 12.72
N ASN A 179 -2.36 18.85 11.77
CA ASN A 179 -2.85 18.84 10.40
C ASN A 179 -1.84 18.23 9.45
N LEU A 180 -2.31 17.37 8.55
CA LEU A 180 -1.51 16.75 7.50
C LEU A 180 -1.86 17.41 6.17
N THR A 181 -0.90 18.15 5.59
CA THR A 181 -1.09 18.93 4.36
C THR A 181 -0.21 18.39 3.25
N LYS A 182 -0.78 18.15 2.07
CA LYS A 182 -0.03 17.70 0.89
C LYS A 182 1.01 18.75 0.47
N MET A 183 2.27 18.32 0.32
CA MET A 183 3.39 19.17 -0.03
C MET A 183 3.76 19.01 -1.52
N LYS A 184 3.83 20.11 -2.25
CA LYS A 184 4.34 20.14 -3.63
C LYS A 184 5.83 20.47 -3.61
N LEU A 185 6.64 19.70 -4.34
CA LEU A 185 8.10 19.84 -4.39
C LEU A 185 8.60 20.85 -5.43
N SER A 186 7.76 21.76 -5.89
CA SER A 186 8.23 22.90 -6.67
C SER A 186 8.76 24.00 -5.76
N LYS A 187 9.86 24.67 -6.14
CA LYS A 187 10.50 25.72 -5.35
C LYS A 187 9.48 26.75 -4.85
N LYS A 188 8.64 27.30 -5.73
CA LYS A 188 7.62 28.30 -5.38
C LYS A 188 6.61 27.78 -4.35
N ALA A 189 6.07 26.56 -4.55
CA ALA A 189 5.06 26.02 -3.65
C ALA A 189 5.66 25.63 -2.29
N PHE A 190 6.87 25.08 -2.28
CA PHE A 190 7.62 24.76 -1.08
C PHE A 190 7.92 26.01 -0.25
N SER A 191 8.52 27.06 -0.85
CA SER A 191 8.85 28.30 -0.15
C SER A 191 7.61 28.99 0.42
N LYS A 192 6.48 28.99 -0.32
CA LYS A 192 5.21 29.52 0.16
C LYS A 192 4.65 28.72 1.37
N LEU A 193 4.81 27.40 1.37
CA LEU A 193 4.31 26.53 2.45
C LEU A 193 5.04 26.77 3.78
N PHE A 194 6.32 27.13 3.71
CA PHE A 194 7.18 27.33 4.88
C PHE A 194 7.46 28.80 5.22
N GLN A 195 6.85 29.73 4.51
CA GLN A 195 6.96 31.14 4.88
C GLN A 195 6.32 31.37 6.26
N SER A 196 6.94 32.24 7.07
CA SER A 196 6.46 32.67 8.39
C SER A 196 6.85 34.13 8.60
N ASP A 197 6.43 34.74 9.72
CA ASP A 197 6.77 36.13 10.07
C ASP A 197 8.28 36.38 10.12
N ASN A 198 9.05 35.34 10.50
CA ASN A 198 10.51 35.42 10.62
C ASN A 198 11.26 34.86 9.42
N LEU A 199 10.60 34.25 8.45
CA LEU A 199 11.24 33.61 7.29
C LEU A 199 10.44 33.89 6.00
N GLU A 200 10.92 34.84 5.21
CA GLU A 200 10.28 35.20 3.95
C GLU A 200 10.40 34.11 2.88
N GLN A 201 9.38 33.99 2.06
CA GLN A 201 9.36 33.09 0.90
C GLN A 201 10.59 33.24 0.01
N GLN A 202 11.04 34.49 -0.22
CA GLN A 202 12.20 34.78 -1.06
C GLN A 202 13.49 34.23 -0.47
N THR A 203 13.70 34.37 0.84
CA THR A 203 14.89 33.85 1.55
C THR A 203 15.01 32.32 1.40
N ILE A 204 13.90 31.56 1.56
CA ILE A 204 13.87 30.11 1.34
C ILE A 204 14.20 29.80 -0.12
N SER A 205 13.60 30.53 -1.05
CA SER A 205 13.79 30.34 -2.49
C SER A 205 15.24 30.56 -2.90
N ASP A 206 15.88 31.64 -2.36
CA ASP A 206 17.26 32.01 -2.62
C ASP A 206 18.23 30.94 -2.04
N TYR A 207 17.96 30.44 -0.83
CA TYR A 207 18.76 29.37 -0.26
C TYR A 207 18.76 28.13 -1.16
N ILE A 208 17.57 27.67 -1.58
CA ILE A 208 17.42 26.51 -2.48
C ILE A 208 18.19 26.73 -3.78
N GLN A 209 18.14 27.95 -4.35
CA GLN A 209 18.80 28.29 -5.60
C GLN A 209 20.33 28.36 -5.44
N LYS A 210 20.82 29.12 -4.46
CA LYS A 210 22.26 29.27 -4.19
C LYS A 210 22.93 27.95 -3.85
N SER A 211 22.25 27.11 -3.08
CA SER A 211 22.74 25.77 -2.71
C SER A 211 22.49 24.72 -3.79
N LYS A 212 21.90 25.07 -4.93
CA LYS A 212 21.57 24.19 -6.08
C LYS A 212 20.80 22.94 -5.66
N LEU A 213 19.89 23.06 -4.68
CA LEU A 213 19.14 21.92 -4.15
C LEU A 213 18.00 21.52 -5.09
N SER A 214 17.84 20.22 -5.29
CA SER A 214 16.72 19.62 -6.00
C SER A 214 15.74 19.02 -4.99
N LEU A 215 14.62 19.69 -4.73
CA LEU A 215 13.60 19.22 -3.78
C LEU A 215 13.01 17.83 -4.13
N LYS A 216 13.24 17.36 -5.35
CA LYS A 216 12.87 15.98 -5.76
C LYS A 216 13.81 14.91 -5.22
N LYS A 217 15.02 15.29 -4.80
CA LYS A 217 15.97 14.41 -4.12
C LYS A 217 15.75 14.52 -2.62
N GLU A 218 15.53 13.41 -1.95
CA GLU A 218 15.20 13.37 -0.52
C GLU A 218 16.28 14.03 0.34
N GLU A 219 17.56 13.78 0.03
CA GLU A 219 18.69 14.39 0.75
C GLU A 219 18.69 15.93 0.65
N ASP A 220 18.42 16.49 -0.53
CA ASP A 220 18.36 17.93 -0.75
C ASP A 220 17.11 18.54 -0.11
N LEU A 221 16.00 17.80 -0.12
CA LEU A 221 14.79 18.16 0.60
C LEU A 221 15.06 18.27 2.10
N ILE A 222 15.75 17.30 2.69
CA ILE A 222 16.11 17.31 4.12
C ILE A 222 17.00 18.53 4.44
N LYS A 223 17.98 18.86 3.59
CA LYS A 223 18.82 20.08 3.76
C LYS A 223 17.98 21.36 3.74
N ALA A 224 17.01 21.45 2.83
CA ALA A 224 16.11 22.59 2.77
C ALA A 224 15.22 22.69 4.02
N LEU A 225 14.72 21.55 4.54
CA LEU A 225 13.92 21.51 5.76
C LEU A 225 14.75 21.88 7.00
N GLN A 226 15.99 21.40 7.09
CA GLN A 226 16.92 21.77 8.16
C GLN A 226 17.25 23.29 8.18
N TYR A 227 17.30 23.93 7.01
CA TYR A 227 17.50 25.36 6.93
C TYR A 227 16.31 26.15 7.50
N ILE A 228 15.10 25.63 7.29
CA ILE A 228 13.85 26.26 7.75
C ILE A 228 13.67 26.17 9.28
N THR A 229 14.24 25.15 9.92
CA THR A 229 14.11 24.91 11.37
C THR A 229 15.23 25.53 12.20
N ARG A 230 16.21 26.22 11.56
CA ARG A 230 17.29 26.96 12.25
C ARG A 230 16.83 28.34 12.68
#